data_4b1364b40017aa503d6957c4e772f075
#
_entry.id   4b1364b40017aa503d6957c4e772f075
#
_cell.length_a   1.000
_cell.length_b   1.000
_cell.length_c   1.000
_cell.angle_alpha   90.00
_cell.angle_beta   90.00
_cell.angle_gamma   90.00
#
_symmetry.space_group_name_H-M   'P 1'
#
loop_
_entity.id
_entity.type
_entity.pdbx_description
1 polymer ?
#
loop_
_entity_poly.entity_id
_entity_poly.type
_entity_poly.pdbx_seq_one_letter_code
_entity_poly.pdbx_strand_id
1 'polypeptide(L)'
;MRTLFEILLLFLIISVCSVMIAENRHPLKTLCWMLVICLLPVLGLILWFIFGSSSKNKRLMEDKHRNLLKSRVMDNYAELIDTGIEGNHADLAKLLWMTGQSFPLKGNSLKVYTDCQEMFDGLIRDLESAEDHIHFEFFKFEDDPLGRRIADILIAKAKAGVEVRVQYDHAANFFRGKFYNYMKEGGVQVEPFLKIRLPFLSSDTNYRNHRKIVVIDGRVGYAGGMNIAQRYATGIKRGNWRDTHFRVVGPAVTEMQITFLTDWYFSRKELLDDARYFPKVLSDGDITMQIASSGPMDRWNVTMQGMMRIITQAKKYVYIESPYLIPTEPILSALRDSALAGVDARLIIPYYGDRGIIPPLATRSYVSYAL
;
A
#
# COMPACT_ATOMS: atom_id res chain seq x y z
N MET A 1 35.04 -14.05 36.15
CA MET A 1 34.61 -13.69 34.80
C MET A 1 33.25 -14.26 34.41
N ARG A 2 33.01 -15.55 34.57
CA ARG A 2 31.72 -16.19 34.20
C ARG A 2 30.53 -15.62 34.97
N THR A 3 30.61 -15.49 36.29
CA THR A 3 29.55 -14.96 37.16
C THR A 3 29.22 -13.48 36.83
N LEU A 4 30.24 -12.67 36.53
CA LEU A 4 30.04 -11.27 36.11
C LEU A 4 29.32 -11.18 34.76
N PHE A 5 29.67 -12.05 33.82
CA PHE A 5 29.00 -12.13 32.53
C PHE A 5 27.50 -12.51 32.68
N GLU A 6 27.22 -13.51 33.53
CA GLU A 6 25.84 -13.96 33.81
C GLU A 6 24.99 -12.84 34.45
N ILE A 7 25.56 -12.09 35.41
CA ILE A 7 24.89 -10.94 36.03
C ILE A 7 24.62 -9.83 35.00
N LEU A 8 25.61 -9.48 34.17
CA LEU A 8 25.44 -8.47 33.13
C LEU A 8 24.40 -8.88 32.06
N LEU A 9 24.42 -10.15 31.69
CA LEU A 9 23.43 -10.70 30.75
C LEU A 9 22.01 -10.65 31.33
N LEU A 10 21.84 -11.03 32.60
CA LEU A 10 20.55 -10.96 33.29
C LEU A 10 20.04 -9.50 33.36
N PHE A 11 20.90 -8.56 33.72
CA PHE A 11 20.57 -7.15 33.76
C PHE A 11 20.14 -6.63 32.38
N LEU A 12 20.84 -7.03 31.32
CA LEU A 12 20.50 -6.66 29.94
C LEU A 12 19.14 -7.24 29.53
N ILE A 13 18.84 -8.50 29.86
CA ILE A 13 17.55 -9.13 29.59
C ILE A 13 16.43 -8.38 30.30
N ILE A 14 16.57 -8.08 31.58
CA ILE A 14 15.57 -7.34 32.36
C ILE A 14 15.36 -5.96 31.74
N SER A 15 16.42 -5.25 31.36
CA SER A 15 16.36 -3.93 30.75
C SER A 15 15.61 -3.98 29.41
N VAL A 16 15.92 -4.95 28.54
CA VAL A 16 15.25 -5.11 27.24
C VAL A 16 13.78 -5.48 27.42
N CYS A 17 13.45 -6.39 28.34
CA CYS A 17 12.06 -6.74 28.66
C CYS A 17 11.25 -5.53 29.18
N SER A 18 11.88 -4.71 30.05
CA SER A 18 11.26 -3.47 30.55
C SER A 18 10.98 -2.47 29.45
N VAL A 19 11.93 -2.27 28.52
CA VAL A 19 11.74 -1.43 27.33
C VAL A 19 10.61 -1.96 26.46
N MET A 20 10.54 -3.27 26.22
CA MET A 20 9.49 -3.89 25.40
C MET A 20 8.09 -3.68 26.00
N ILE A 21 7.96 -3.75 27.34
CA ILE A 21 6.70 -3.48 28.04
C ILE A 21 6.34 -1.99 27.92
N ALA A 22 7.32 -1.09 28.18
CA ALA A 22 7.12 0.36 28.13
C ALA A 22 6.73 0.88 26.72
N GLU A 23 7.10 0.17 25.66
CA GLU A 23 6.77 0.56 24.29
C GLU A 23 5.30 0.33 23.91
N ASN A 24 4.47 -0.27 24.78
CA ASN A 24 3.05 -0.57 24.53
C ASN A 24 2.80 -1.26 23.18
N ARG A 25 3.56 -2.28 22.89
CA ARG A 25 3.40 -3.11 21.68
C ARG A 25 2.25 -4.10 21.83
N HIS A 26 1.92 -4.76 20.74
CA HIS A 26 0.93 -5.84 20.75
C HIS A 26 1.35 -6.93 21.79
N PRO A 27 0.51 -7.23 22.79
CA PRO A 27 0.88 -8.09 23.92
C PRO A 27 1.45 -9.46 23.52
N LEU A 28 0.83 -10.13 22.53
CA LEU A 28 1.30 -11.43 22.04
C LEU A 28 2.71 -11.35 21.41
N LYS A 29 3.01 -10.29 20.65
CA LYS A 29 4.34 -10.09 20.07
C LYS A 29 5.39 -9.86 21.16
N THR A 30 5.05 -9.08 22.18
CA THR A 30 5.90 -8.83 23.33
C THR A 30 6.17 -10.14 24.08
N LEU A 31 5.13 -10.91 24.37
CA LEU A 31 5.25 -12.21 25.05
C LEU A 31 6.13 -13.19 24.24
N CYS A 32 5.93 -13.31 22.93
CA CYS A 32 6.76 -14.16 22.07
C CYS A 32 8.24 -13.78 22.13
N TRP A 33 8.55 -12.47 22.06
CA TRP A 33 9.94 -12.01 22.16
C TRP A 33 10.54 -12.27 23.55
N MET A 34 9.79 -12.03 24.62
CA MET A 34 10.23 -12.34 25.98
C MET A 34 10.54 -13.84 26.12
N LEU A 35 9.68 -14.70 25.58
CA LEU A 35 9.88 -16.15 25.59
C LEU A 35 11.15 -16.56 24.82
N VAL A 36 11.38 -15.99 23.63
CA VAL A 36 12.59 -16.25 22.84
C VAL A 36 13.85 -15.81 23.58
N ILE A 37 13.83 -14.64 24.22
CA ILE A 37 14.97 -14.11 25.00
C ILE A 37 15.21 -14.96 26.24
N CYS A 38 14.17 -15.43 26.92
CA CYS A 38 14.32 -16.30 28.10
C CYS A 38 14.86 -17.69 27.74
N LEU A 39 14.43 -18.29 26.64
CA LEU A 39 14.88 -19.63 26.20
C LEU A 39 16.27 -19.60 25.55
N LEU A 40 16.60 -18.55 24.83
CA LEU A 40 17.84 -18.38 24.07
C LEU A 40 18.45 -16.99 24.36
N PRO A 41 19.01 -16.75 25.56
CA PRO A 41 19.33 -15.41 26.03
C PRO A 41 20.19 -14.58 25.07
N VAL A 42 21.32 -15.12 24.63
CA VAL A 42 22.25 -14.40 23.73
C VAL A 42 21.66 -14.27 22.31
N LEU A 43 21.21 -15.39 21.76
CA LEU A 43 20.62 -15.40 20.41
C LEU A 43 19.32 -14.59 20.34
N GLY A 44 18.48 -14.72 21.37
CA GLY A 44 17.21 -13.98 21.47
C GLY A 44 17.43 -12.47 21.54
N LEU A 45 18.42 -11.99 22.29
CA LEU A 45 18.80 -10.57 22.30
C LEU A 45 19.29 -10.11 20.93
N ILE A 46 20.17 -10.87 20.28
CA ILE A 46 20.65 -10.54 18.92
C ILE A 46 19.47 -10.44 17.95
N LEU A 47 18.59 -11.45 17.94
CA LEU A 47 17.41 -11.46 17.08
C LEU A 47 16.46 -10.30 17.39
N TRP A 48 16.29 -9.94 18.67
CA TRP A 48 15.45 -8.81 19.05
C TRP A 48 16.03 -7.47 18.58
N PHE A 49 17.34 -7.25 18.71
CA PHE A 49 17.97 -6.03 18.17
C PHE A 49 17.84 -5.92 16.66
N ILE A 50 17.88 -7.04 15.93
CA ILE A 50 17.77 -7.08 14.48
C ILE A 50 16.30 -6.93 14.01
N PHE A 51 15.37 -7.66 14.63
CA PHE A 51 13.98 -7.79 14.16
C PHE A 51 12.95 -7.18 15.09
N GLY A 52 13.31 -6.95 16.35
CA GLY A 52 12.39 -6.52 17.40
C GLY A 52 12.35 -5.02 17.66
N SER A 53 13.30 -4.23 17.17
CA SER A 53 13.35 -2.79 17.46
C SER A 53 12.23 -1.98 16.81
N SER A 54 11.74 -0.92 17.47
CA SER A 54 10.63 -0.10 17.01
C SER A 54 11.10 1.14 16.22
N SER A 55 10.36 1.49 15.18
CA SER A 55 10.63 2.65 14.32
C SER A 55 9.82 3.90 14.71
N LYS A 56 9.55 4.13 16.02
CA LYS A 56 8.72 5.25 16.50
C LYS A 56 9.17 6.64 15.98
N ASN A 57 10.48 6.89 15.90
CA ASN A 57 10.99 8.17 15.43
C ASN A 57 10.76 8.42 13.93
N LYS A 58 10.74 7.36 13.12
CA LYS A 58 10.40 7.45 11.69
C LYS A 58 8.95 7.90 11.51
N ARG A 59 8.05 7.42 12.35
CA ARG A 59 6.61 7.73 12.31
C ARG A 59 6.30 9.21 12.53
N LEU A 60 6.89 9.85 13.55
CA LEU A 60 6.61 11.26 13.86
C LEU A 60 6.99 12.21 12.72
N MET A 61 8.08 11.93 12.01
CA MET A 61 8.48 12.75 10.85
C MET A 61 7.54 12.59 9.68
N GLU A 62 7.02 11.38 9.45
CA GLU A 62 6.06 11.10 8.39
C GLU A 62 4.69 11.72 8.65
N ASP A 63 4.20 11.67 9.90
CA ASP A 63 2.92 12.29 10.27
C ASP A 63 2.95 13.81 10.04
N LYS A 64 4.04 14.48 10.41
CA LYS A 64 4.20 15.93 10.19
C LYS A 64 4.18 16.27 8.69
N HIS A 65 4.89 15.49 7.88
CA HIS A 65 4.95 15.70 6.45
C HIS A 65 3.59 15.42 5.78
N ARG A 66 2.95 14.31 6.13
CA ARG A 66 1.63 13.98 5.65
C ARG A 66 0.59 15.05 5.99
N ASN A 67 0.62 15.59 7.22
CA ASN A 67 -0.28 16.66 7.63
C ASN A 67 -0.08 17.94 6.79
N LEU A 68 1.15 18.27 6.44
CA LEU A 68 1.44 19.39 5.54
C LEU A 68 0.85 19.16 4.15
N LEU A 69 1.01 17.96 3.58
CA LEU A 69 0.42 17.63 2.29
C LEU A 69 -1.11 17.60 2.33
N LYS A 70 -1.69 17.10 3.44
CA LYS A 70 -3.16 17.06 3.63
C LYS A 70 -3.80 18.44 3.72
N SER A 71 -3.08 19.48 4.16
CA SER A 71 -3.59 20.84 4.11
C SER A 71 -3.92 21.29 2.68
N ARG A 72 -3.21 20.79 1.66
CA ARG A 72 -3.48 21.09 0.25
C ARG A 72 -4.88 20.65 -0.20
N VAL A 73 -5.43 19.58 0.38
CA VAL A 73 -6.83 19.17 0.11
C VAL A 73 -7.78 20.20 0.67
N MET A 74 -7.54 20.68 1.88
CA MET A 74 -8.37 21.72 2.50
C MET A 74 -8.29 23.03 1.73
N ASP A 75 -7.08 23.44 1.31
CA ASP A 75 -6.88 24.67 0.56
C ASP A 75 -7.61 24.68 -0.79
N ASN A 76 -7.61 23.52 -1.49
CA ASN A 76 -8.15 23.45 -2.85
C ASN A 76 -9.60 22.99 -2.91
N TYR A 77 -10.07 22.16 -1.96
CA TYR A 77 -11.29 21.37 -2.07
C TYR A 77 -12.16 21.34 -0.84
N ALA A 78 -11.98 22.27 0.13
CA ALA A 78 -12.80 22.30 1.35
C ALA A 78 -14.31 22.30 1.04
N GLU A 79 -14.75 23.03 0.01
CA GLU A 79 -16.14 23.13 -0.46
C GLU A 79 -16.67 21.85 -1.11
N LEU A 80 -15.77 20.96 -1.58
CA LEU A 80 -16.12 19.70 -2.22
C LEU A 80 -16.07 18.52 -1.25
N ILE A 81 -15.72 18.75 0.02
CA ILE A 81 -15.78 17.71 1.05
C ILE A 81 -17.24 17.41 1.33
N ASP A 82 -17.64 16.16 1.10
CA ASP A 82 -19.01 15.73 1.33
C ASP A 82 -19.26 15.46 2.80
N THR A 83 -19.84 16.44 3.47
CA THR A 83 -20.29 16.32 4.88
C THR A 83 -21.72 15.80 5.01
N GLY A 84 -22.45 15.67 3.90
CA GLY A 84 -23.85 15.26 3.84
C GLY A 84 -24.06 13.77 3.56
N ILE A 85 -23.00 12.93 3.69
CA ILE A 85 -23.14 11.48 3.50
C ILE A 85 -24.02 10.90 4.61
N GLU A 86 -25.06 10.15 4.22
CA GLU A 86 -26.03 9.59 5.15
C GLU A 86 -25.98 8.05 5.24
N GLY A 87 -26.68 7.50 6.24
CA GLY A 87 -26.81 6.06 6.44
C GLY A 87 -25.49 5.35 6.73
N ASN A 88 -25.37 4.12 6.27
CA ASN A 88 -24.20 3.26 6.53
C ASN A 88 -22.89 3.84 5.94
N HIS A 89 -22.99 4.66 4.88
CA HIS A 89 -21.84 5.30 4.27
C HIS A 89 -21.26 6.42 5.12
N ALA A 90 -22.09 7.12 5.92
CA ALA A 90 -21.64 8.18 6.82
C ALA A 90 -20.65 7.68 7.87
N ASP A 91 -20.95 6.54 8.47
CA ASP A 91 -20.07 5.92 9.47
C ASP A 91 -18.73 5.47 8.90
N LEU A 92 -18.75 4.88 7.69
CA LEU A 92 -17.53 4.51 6.98
C LEU A 92 -16.70 5.74 6.61
N ALA A 93 -17.34 6.76 6.02
CA ALA A 93 -16.68 8.00 5.63
C ALA A 93 -16.04 8.69 6.83
N LYS A 94 -16.77 8.78 7.96
CA LYS A 94 -16.25 9.35 9.21
C LYS A 94 -15.09 8.53 9.77
N LEU A 95 -15.17 7.21 9.76
CA LEU A 95 -14.09 6.33 10.23
C LEU A 95 -12.81 6.56 9.42
N LEU A 96 -12.90 6.56 8.09
CA LEU A 96 -11.75 6.76 7.21
C LEU A 96 -11.16 8.17 7.35
N TRP A 97 -12.01 9.18 7.56
CA TRP A 97 -11.55 10.55 7.83
C TRP A 97 -10.78 10.62 9.15
N MET A 98 -11.37 10.13 10.24
CA MET A 98 -10.78 10.24 11.58
C MET A 98 -9.51 9.39 11.75
N THR A 99 -9.40 8.26 11.07
CA THR A 99 -8.27 7.34 11.21
C THR A 99 -7.17 7.55 10.17
N GLY A 100 -7.53 7.94 8.95
CA GLY A 100 -6.64 8.05 7.80
C GLY A 100 -6.50 9.46 7.24
N GLN A 101 -7.25 10.44 7.78
CA GLN A 101 -7.35 11.78 7.19
C GLN A 101 -7.73 11.70 5.70
N SER A 102 -8.56 10.72 5.34
CA SER A 102 -9.10 10.56 3.99
C SER A 102 -10.40 11.36 3.89
N PHE A 103 -10.43 12.34 2.98
CA PHE A 103 -11.59 13.21 2.83
C PHE A 103 -12.56 12.64 1.78
N PRO A 104 -13.88 12.61 2.05
CA PRO A 104 -14.86 12.25 1.03
C PRO A 104 -15.03 13.43 0.06
N LEU A 105 -14.47 13.33 -1.13
CA LEU A 105 -14.43 14.41 -2.14
C LEU A 105 -15.45 14.15 -3.24
N LYS A 106 -16.34 15.13 -3.49
CA LYS A 106 -17.31 15.15 -4.59
C LYS A 106 -16.66 15.49 -5.93
N GLY A 107 -17.38 15.26 -7.01
CA GLY A 107 -16.99 15.72 -8.33
C GLY A 107 -15.89 14.90 -8.96
N ASN A 108 -15.90 13.57 -8.80
CA ASN A 108 -14.95 12.69 -9.45
C ASN A 108 -15.61 11.90 -10.58
N SER A 109 -14.85 11.69 -11.65
CA SER A 109 -15.14 10.73 -12.70
C SER A 109 -14.31 9.47 -12.49
N LEU A 110 -14.93 8.30 -12.58
CA LEU A 110 -14.31 7.00 -12.35
C LEU A 110 -14.52 6.08 -13.53
N LYS A 111 -13.43 5.53 -14.07
CA LYS A 111 -13.48 4.40 -14.99
C LYS A 111 -12.90 3.17 -14.33
N VAL A 112 -13.68 2.08 -14.30
CA VAL A 112 -13.25 0.78 -13.77
C VAL A 112 -12.81 -0.10 -14.93
N TYR A 113 -11.61 -0.62 -14.84
CA TYR A 113 -11.06 -1.60 -15.78
C TYR A 113 -11.06 -2.99 -15.13
N THR A 114 -11.61 -3.96 -15.85
CA THR A 114 -11.52 -5.40 -15.53
C THR A 114 -10.73 -6.16 -16.58
N ASP A 115 -10.50 -5.53 -17.75
CA ASP A 115 -9.60 -5.99 -18.80
C ASP A 115 -8.26 -5.28 -18.68
N CYS A 116 -7.19 -6.07 -18.60
CA CYS A 116 -5.86 -5.54 -18.39
C CYS A 116 -5.31 -4.82 -19.64
N GLN A 117 -5.63 -5.30 -20.85
CA GLN A 117 -5.18 -4.66 -22.08
C GLN A 117 -5.81 -3.27 -22.23
N GLU A 118 -7.12 -3.17 -21.97
CA GLU A 118 -7.83 -1.88 -22.02
C GLU A 118 -7.25 -0.87 -21.01
N MET A 119 -6.88 -1.36 -19.81
CA MET A 119 -6.24 -0.53 -18.79
C MET A 119 -4.88 -0.02 -19.26
N PHE A 120 -4.02 -0.89 -19.82
CA PHE A 120 -2.70 -0.47 -20.29
C PHE A 120 -2.80 0.49 -21.47
N ASP A 121 -3.72 0.28 -22.39
CA ASP A 121 -3.95 1.21 -23.52
C ASP A 121 -4.42 2.58 -23.01
N GLY A 122 -5.27 2.61 -21.96
CA GLY A 122 -5.67 3.83 -21.30
C GLY A 122 -4.51 4.54 -20.62
N LEU A 123 -3.74 3.79 -19.82
CA LEU A 123 -2.57 4.31 -19.11
C LEU A 123 -1.52 4.89 -20.08
N ILE A 124 -1.22 4.18 -21.15
CA ILE A 124 -0.24 4.62 -22.17
C ILE A 124 -0.69 5.94 -22.80
N ARG A 125 -1.95 6.07 -23.21
CA ARG A 125 -2.48 7.34 -23.77
C ARG A 125 -2.33 8.49 -22.78
N ASP A 126 -2.68 8.29 -21.51
CA ASP A 126 -2.56 9.34 -20.50
C ASP A 126 -1.09 9.68 -20.18
N LEU A 127 -0.17 8.70 -20.16
CA LEU A 127 1.27 8.94 -20.01
C LEU A 127 1.83 9.76 -21.20
N GLU A 128 1.41 9.45 -22.41
CA GLU A 128 1.81 10.18 -23.61
C GLU A 128 1.27 11.62 -23.62
N SER A 129 0.17 11.91 -22.92
CA SER A 129 -0.42 13.26 -22.81
C SER A 129 0.18 14.11 -21.70
N ALA A 130 1.02 13.56 -20.81
CA ALA A 130 1.59 14.29 -19.68
C ALA A 130 2.39 15.54 -20.11
N GLU A 131 2.21 16.65 -19.40
CA GLU A 131 2.83 17.96 -19.70
C GLU A 131 3.73 18.48 -18.58
N ASP A 132 3.42 18.18 -17.31
CA ASP A 132 4.14 18.71 -16.14
C ASP A 132 4.90 17.61 -15.39
N HIS A 133 4.19 16.60 -14.87
CA HIS A 133 4.83 15.54 -14.09
C HIS A 133 4.12 14.19 -14.19
N ILE A 134 4.91 13.11 -14.01
CA ILE A 134 4.43 11.73 -13.88
C ILE A 134 5.00 11.16 -12.58
N HIS A 135 4.11 10.79 -11.65
CA HIS A 135 4.44 10.05 -10.44
C HIS A 135 3.94 8.62 -10.58
N PHE A 136 4.86 7.67 -10.61
CA PHE A 136 4.63 6.29 -11.03
C PHE A 136 5.12 5.31 -9.98
N GLU A 137 4.22 4.59 -9.31
CA GLU A 137 4.54 3.67 -8.23
C GLU A 137 3.92 2.30 -8.49
N PHE A 138 4.76 1.26 -8.51
CA PHE A 138 4.30 -0.12 -8.68
C PHE A 138 5.05 -1.11 -7.81
N PHE A 139 4.32 -2.09 -7.25
CA PHE A 139 4.93 -3.22 -6.56
C PHE A 139 5.84 -4.02 -7.50
N LYS A 140 5.35 -4.35 -8.71
CA LYS A 140 6.13 -5.00 -9.76
C LYS A 140 6.10 -4.18 -11.05
N PHE A 141 7.27 -3.93 -11.58
CA PHE A 141 7.48 -3.37 -12.90
C PHE A 141 8.51 -4.24 -13.60
N GLU A 142 8.04 -5.12 -14.50
CA GLU A 142 8.86 -6.16 -15.09
C GLU A 142 9.61 -5.68 -16.33
N ASP A 143 10.81 -6.22 -16.53
CA ASP A 143 11.60 -6.03 -17.74
C ASP A 143 11.12 -7.00 -18.82
N ASP A 144 9.96 -6.71 -19.40
CA ASP A 144 9.31 -7.48 -20.45
C ASP A 144 8.80 -6.51 -21.55
N PRO A 145 8.20 -6.99 -22.66
CA PRO A 145 7.79 -6.10 -23.75
C PRO A 145 6.86 -4.96 -23.32
N LEU A 146 5.88 -5.21 -22.44
CA LEU A 146 5.00 -4.19 -21.91
C LEU A 146 5.76 -3.21 -21.01
N GLY A 147 6.56 -3.74 -20.09
CA GLY A 147 7.35 -2.91 -19.18
C GLY A 147 8.33 -2.02 -19.92
N ARG A 148 8.99 -2.54 -20.95
CA ARG A 148 9.89 -1.74 -21.79
C ARG A 148 9.15 -0.65 -22.55
N ARG A 149 8.01 -0.95 -23.15
CA ARG A 149 7.17 0.05 -23.82
C ARG A 149 6.82 1.21 -22.90
N ILE A 150 6.39 0.92 -21.66
CA ILE A 150 6.07 1.96 -20.66
C ILE A 150 7.34 2.71 -20.24
N ALA A 151 8.45 2.03 -20.00
CA ALA A 151 9.74 2.66 -19.66
C ALA A 151 10.21 3.63 -20.75
N ASP A 152 10.08 3.26 -22.02
CA ASP A 152 10.45 4.10 -23.17
C ASP A 152 9.61 5.38 -23.23
N ILE A 153 8.30 5.28 -22.93
CA ILE A 153 7.41 6.45 -22.83
C ILE A 153 7.84 7.36 -21.67
N LEU A 154 8.12 6.80 -20.49
CA LEU A 154 8.59 7.56 -19.33
C LEU A 154 9.91 8.29 -19.64
N ILE A 155 10.84 7.62 -20.32
CA ILE A 155 12.11 8.20 -20.76
C ILE A 155 11.88 9.31 -21.80
N ALA A 156 11.00 9.09 -22.78
CA ALA A 156 10.67 10.10 -23.78
C ALA A 156 10.07 11.36 -23.14
N LYS A 157 9.17 11.20 -22.15
CA LYS A 157 8.61 12.30 -21.38
C LYS A 157 9.65 13.04 -20.56
N ALA A 158 10.54 12.32 -19.87
CA ALA A 158 11.64 12.93 -19.12
C ALA A 158 12.56 13.76 -20.04
N LYS A 159 12.90 13.25 -21.22
CA LYS A 159 13.68 13.98 -22.23
C LYS A 159 12.95 15.19 -22.80
N ALA A 160 11.63 15.17 -22.83
CA ALA A 160 10.80 16.29 -23.27
C ALA A 160 10.61 17.38 -22.17
N GLY A 161 11.20 17.19 -20.97
CA GLY A 161 11.13 18.15 -19.87
C GLY A 161 10.04 17.88 -18.85
N VAL A 162 9.24 16.81 -19.01
CA VAL A 162 8.28 16.36 -17.99
C VAL A 162 9.04 15.77 -16.81
N GLU A 163 8.66 16.12 -15.59
CA GLU A 163 9.27 15.56 -14.39
C GLU A 163 8.75 14.14 -14.14
N VAL A 164 9.59 13.11 -14.29
CA VAL A 164 9.18 11.72 -14.14
C VAL A 164 9.83 11.08 -12.91
N ARG A 165 9.02 10.65 -11.94
CA ARG A 165 9.43 9.89 -10.76
C ARG A 165 8.83 8.50 -10.76
N VAL A 166 9.69 7.49 -10.64
CA VAL A 166 9.32 6.07 -10.58
C VAL A 166 9.73 5.51 -9.23
N GLN A 167 8.78 4.95 -8.49
CA GLN A 167 9.04 4.20 -7.26
C GLN A 167 8.62 2.74 -7.43
N TYR A 168 9.41 1.82 -6.90
CA TYR A 168 9.14 0.38 -6.98
C TYR A 168 9.53 -0.35 -5.70
N ASP A 169 8.84 -1.44 -5.36
CA ASP A 169 9.25 -2.28 -4.23
C ASP A 169 10.56 -3.02 -4.55
N HIS A 170 11.59 -2.80 -3.74
CA HIS A 170 12.91 -3.37 -4.00
C HIS A 170 12.93 -4.90 -3.96
N ALA A 171 12.21 -5.53 -3.02
CA ALA A 171 12.19 -6.98 -2.89
C ALA A 171 11.53 -7.67 -4.08
N ALA A 172 10.41 -7.11 -4.55
CA ALA A 172 9.68 -7.66 -5.69
C ALA A 172 10.44 -7.53 -7.03
N ASN A 173 11.46 -6.64 -7.07
CA ASN A 173 12.23 -6.30 -8.28
C ASN A 173 13.75 -6.45 -8.09
N PHE A 174 14.19 -7.25 -7.12
CA PHE A 174 15.60 -7.34 -6.68
C PHE A 174 16.60 -7.60 -7.81
N PHE A 175 16.24 -8.43 -8.78
CA PHE A 175 17.13 -8.79 -9.91
C PHE A 175 17.01 -7.87 -11.13
N ARG A 176 16.27 -6.74 -11.05
CA ARG A 176 15.98 -5.85 -12.19
C ARG A 176 16.79 -4.55 -12.20
N GLY A 177 17.94 -4.52 -11.53
CA GLY A 177 18.78 -3.30 -11.43
C GLY A 177 19.13 -2.68 -12.78
N LYS A 178 19.43 -3.49 -13.81
CA LYS A 178 19.74 -3.01 -15.15
C LYS A 178 18.58 -2.27 -15.81
N PHE A 179 17.36 -2.76 -15.65
CA PHE A 179 16.16 -2.15 -16.18
C PHE A 179 15.88 -0.77 -15.53
N TYR A 180 16.05 -0.66 -14.23
CA TYR A 180 15.90 0.61 -13.54
C TYR A 180 17.04 1.60 -13.85
N ASN A 181 18.25 1.11 -14.05
CA ASN A 181 19.37 1.95 -14.49
C ASN A 181 19.14 2.50 -15.91
N TYR A 182 18.57 1.70 -16.82
CA TYR A 182 18.16 2.17 -18.15
C TYR A 182 17.20 3.38 -18.07
N MET A 183 16.21 3.34 -17.20
CA MET A 183 15.33 4.49 -16.99
C MET A 183 16.06 5.69 -16.37
N LYS A 184 16.96 5.47 -15.42
CA LYS A 184 17.78 6.55 -14.81
C LYS A 184 18.68 7.24 -15.85
N GLU A 185 19.34 6.46 -16.68
CA GLU A 185 20.17 6.99 -17.77
C GLU A 185 19.35 7.78 -18.80
N GLY A 186 18.07 7.43 -18.94
CA GLY A 186 17.10 8.16 -19.74
C GLY A 186 16.54 9.44 -19.11
N GLY A 187 16.97 9.82 -17.89
CA GLY A 187 16.54 11.04 -17.21
C GLY A 187 15.39 10.86 -16.21
N VAL A 188 14.90 9.64 -16.03
CA VAL A 188 13.83 9.32 -15.05
C VAL A 188 14.41 9.25 -13.63
N GLN A 189 13.77 9.90 -12.68
CA GLN A 189 14.11 9.75 -11.26
C GLN A 189 13.54 8.44 -10.73
N VAL A 190 14.39 7.47 -10.42
CA VAL A 190 13.97 6.13 -10.00
C VAL A 190 14.47 5.81 -8.60
N GLU A 191 13.56 5.45 -7.70
CA GLU A 191 13.89 5.15 -6.30
C GLU A 191 13.25 3.83 -5.84
N PRO A 192 14.04 2.91 -5.24
CA PRO A 192 13.49 1.71 -4.62
C PRO A 192 12.85 2.03 -3.27
N PHE A 193 11.63 1.56 -3.05
CA PHE A 193 11.02 1.57 -1.72
C PHE A 193 11.71 0.51 -0.84
N LEU A 194 12.20 0.93 0.33
CA LEU A 194 12.91 0.08 1.30
C LEU A 194 13.98 -0.82 0.66
N LYS A 195 15.07 -0.19 0.22
CA LYS A 195 16.23 -0.90 -0.34
C LYS A 195 16.77 -1.94 0.63
N ILE A 196 16.69 -3.20 0.26
CA ILE A 196 17.27 -4.31 1.02
C ILE A 196 18.78 -4.27 0.84
N ARG A 197 19.50 -3.98 1.91
CA ARG A 197 20.99 -3.98 1.91
C ARG A 197 21.56 -5.34 2.29
N LEU A 198 20.92 -6.02 3.25
CA LEU A 198 21.24 -7.38 3.70
C LEU A 198 19.90 -8.09 3.96
N PRO A 199 19.50 -9.09 3.14
CA PRO A 199 18.12 -9.61 3.12
C PRO A 199 17.63 -10.24 4.42
N PHE A 200 18.53 -10.57 5.35
CA PHE A 200 18.18 -11.30 6.58
C PHE A 200 18.43 -10.53 7.88
N LEU A 201 18.88 -9.27 7.82
CA LEU A 201 19.33 -8.53 9.02
C LEU A 201 18.58 -7.21 9.28
N SER A 202 17.36 -7.03 8.72
CA SER A 202 16.59 -5.81 8.96
C SER A 202 15.14 -6.13 9.28
N SER A 203 14.61 -5.51 10.35
CA SER A 203 13.18 -5.54 10.70
C SER A 203 12.29 -4.98 9.58
N ASP A 204 12.85 -4.10 8.75
CA ASP A 204 12.16 -3.46 7.62
C ASP A 204 11.95 -4.42 6.43
N THR A 205 12.55 -5.61 6.45
CA THR A 205 12.42 -6.60 5.36
C THR A 205 10.97 -7.05 5.13
N ASN A 206 10.13 -7.02 6.16
CA ASN A 206 8.71 -7.37 6.07
C ASN A 206 7.82 -6.23 5.58
N TYR A 207 8.32 -5.00 5.56
CA TYR A 207 7.57 -3.85 5.08
C TYR A 207 7.71 -3.75 3.56
N ARG A 208 6.64 -4.11 2.85
CA ARG A 208 6.61 -4.09 1.38
C ARG A 208 5.60 -3.07 0.91
N ASN A 209 5.94 -2.33 -0.13
CA ASN A 209 5.01 -1.42 -0.77
C ASN A 209 4.27 -2.16 -1.89
N HIS A 210 3.01 -2.51 -1.64
CA HIS A 210 2.18 -3.24 -2.60
C HIS A 210 1.25 -2.33 -3.40
N ARG A 211 1.44 -1.00 -3.34
CA ARG A 211 0.63 -0.03 -4.07
C ARG A 211 0.94 -0.07 -5.58
N LYS A 212 -0.03 0.32 -6.36
CA LYS A 212 0.07 0.61 -7.77
C LYS A 212 -0.66 1.92 -7.95
N ILE A 213 0.08 3.01 -8.05
CA ILE A 213 -0.43 4.37 -8.15
C ILE A 213 0.29 5.06 -9.31
N VAL A 214 -0.47 5.68 -10.20
CA VAL A 214 0.07 6.65 -11.16
C VAL A 214 -0.69 7.94 -10.98
N VAL A 215 0.03 9.05 -10.93
CA VAL A 215 -0.55 10.39 -11.00
C VAL A 215 0.12 11.13 -12.14
N ILE A 216 -0.69 11.69 -13.02
CA ILE A 216 -0.27 12.43 -14.21
C ILE A 216 -0.78 13.85 -14.07
N ASP A 217 0.15 14.81 -14.03
CA ASP A 217 -0.09 16.25 -13.94
C ASP A 217 -1.01 16.65 -12.76
N GLY A 218 -1.10 15.82 -11.70
CA GLY A 218 -2.05 16.01 -10.60
C GLY A 218 -3.51 15.95 -11.00
N ARG A 219 -3.84 15.54 -12.23
CA ARG A 219 -5.18 15.57 -12.85
C ARG A 219 -5.79 14.21 -13.05
N VAL A 220 -4.98 13.25 -13.45
CA VAL A 220 -5.42 11.88 -13.73
C VAL A 220 -4.70 10.95 -12.77
N GLY A 221 -5.46 10.06 -12.12
CA GLY A 221 -4.94 9.07 -11.22
C GLY A 221 -5.30 7.65 -11.65
N TYR A 222 -4.37 6.71 -11.46
CA TYR A 222 -4.62 5.27 -11.62
C TYR A 222 -4.30 4.56 -10.31
N ALA A 223 -5.15 3.62 -9.90
CA ALA A 223 -4.90 2.70 -8.79
C ALA A 223 -5.63 1.37 -8.98
N GLY A 224 -5.08 0.30 -8.41
CA GLY A 224 -5.73 -1.01 -8.46
C GLY A 224 -4.82 -2.19 -8.22
N GLY A 225 -5.20 -3.37 -8.71
CA GLY A 225 -4.48 -4.62 -8.49
C GLY A 225 -3.45 -4.97 -9.56
N MET A 226 -3.60 -4.47 -10.80
CA MET A 226 -2.75 -4.81 -11.94
C MET A 226 -1.31 -4.30 -11.77
N ASN A 227 -0.31 -5.16 -11.97
CA ASN A 227 1.10 -4.77 -12.02
C ASN A 227 1.56 -4.58 -13.47
N ILE A 228 2.67 -3.89 -13.68
CA ILE A 228 3.27 -3.75 -15.01
C ILE A 228 4.05 -5.02 -15.35
N ALA A 229 3.37 -5.92 -16.05
CA ALA A 229 3.96 -7.16 -16.58
C ALA A 229 3.12 -7.71 -17.72
N GLN A 230 3.77 -8.19 -18.78
CA GLN A 230 3.15 -8.69 -20.01
C GLN A 230 2.07 -9.75 -19.75
N ARG A 231 2.26 -10.60 -18.74
CA ARG A 231 1.29 -11.64 -18.39
C ARG A 231 -0.09 -11.10 -17.95
N TYR A 232 -0.18 -9.88 -17.47
CA TYR A 232 -1.47 -9.25 -17.17
C TYR A 232 -2.24 -8.97 -18.47
N ALA A 233 -1.54 -8.52 -19.53
CA ALA A 233 -2.17 -8.22 -20.81
C ALA A 233 -2.49 -9.48 -21.64
N THR A 234 -1.58 -10.48 -21.65
CA THR A 234 -1.68 -11.66 -22.55
C THR A 234 -2.14 -12.93 -21.84
N GLY A 235 -2.33 -12.88 -20.52
CA GLY A 235 -2.60 -14.08 -19.73
C GLY A 235 -1.36 -14.97 -19.52
N ILE A 236 -1.62 -16.17 -18.99
CA ILE A 236 -0.63 -17.22 -18.76
C ILE A 236 -1.14 -18.53 -19.36
N LYS A 237 -0.30 -19.56 -19.44
CA LYS A 237 -0.69 -20.91 -19.98
C LYS A 237 -1.95 -21.51 -19.33
N ARG A 238 -2.34 -21.06 -18.13
CA ARG A 238 -3.49 -21.58 -17.37
C ARG A 238 -4.75 -20.72 -17.47
N GLY A 239 -4.74 -19.65 -18.25
CA GLY A 239 -5.88 -18.76 -18.44
C GLY A 239 -5.51 -17.27 -18.48
N ASN A 240 -6.52 -16.46 -18.70
CA ASN A 240 -6.38 -15.02 -18.70
C ASN A 240 -6.21 -14.50 -17.27
N TRP A 241 -5.43 -13.43 -17.12
CA TRP A 241 -5.29 -12.74 -15.86
C TRP A 241 -6.44 -11.75 -15.70
N ARG A 242 -7.22 -11.90 -14.65
CA ARG A 242 -8.27 -10.94 -14.32
C ARG A 242 -7.87 -10.18 -13.06
N ASP A 243 -7.96 -8.88 -13.12
CA ASP A 243 -7.74 -8.00 -11.99
C ASP A 243 -8.58 -6.73 -12.17
N THR A 244 -8.67 -5.87 -11.17
CA THR A 244 -9.43 -4.62 -11.24
C THR A 244 -8.50 -3.43 -11.05
N HIS A 245 -8.66 -2.43 -11.91
CA HIS A 245 -7.91 -1.17 -11.83
C HIS A 245 -8.84 0.02 -12.10
N PHE A 246 -8.49 1.18 -11.57
CA PHE A 246 -9.30 2.39 -11.68
C PHE A 246 -8.50 3.50 -12.36
N ARG A 247 -9.21 4.28 -13.19
CA ARG A 247 -8.78 5.60 -13.64
C ARG A 247 -9.72 6.64 -13.04
N VAL A 248 -9.14 7.64 -12.40
CA VAL A 248 -9.86 8.70 -11.68
C VAL A 248 -9.48 10.05 -12.28
N VAL A 249 -10.46 10.93 -12.46
CA VAL A 249 -10.27 12.35 -12.77
C VAL A 249 -11.08 13.15 -11.76
N GLY A 250 -10.46 14.14 -11.12
CA GLY A 250 -11.16 14.98 -10.16
C GLY A 250 -10.39 15.15 -8.83
N PRO A 251 -11.04 15.72 -7.82
CA PRO A 251 -10.41 16.06 -6.53
C PRO A 251 -9.73 14.90 -5.82
N ALA A 252 -10.24 13.67 -5.95
CA ALA A 252 -9.66 12.49 -5.29
C ALA A 252 -8.24 12.15 -5.78
N VAL A 253 -7.82 12.64 -6.96
CA VAL A 253 -6.44 12.47 -7.45
C VAL A 253 -5.44 13.12 -6.51
N THR A 254 -5.80 14.22 -5.83
CA THR A 254 -4.96 14.88 -4.82
C THR A 254 -4.61 13.94 -3.66
N GLU A 255 -5.53 13.08 -3.23
CA GLU A 255 -5.29 12.08 -2.19
C GLU A 255 -4.33 10.97 -2.67
N MET A 256 -4.42 10.59 -3.95
CA MET A 256 -3.48 9.65 -4.57
C MET A 256 -2.08 10.27 -4.68
N GLN A 257 -2.00 11.54 -5.07
CA GLN A 257 -0.78 12.33 -5.11
C GLN A 257 -0.11 12.40 -3.73
N ILE A 258 -0.85 12.69 -2.67
CA ILE A 258 -0.34 12.72 -1.29
C ILE A 258 0.22 11.35 -0.88
N THR A 259 -0.45 10.28 -1.27
CA THR A 259 0.01 8.91 -0.97
C THR A 259 1.36 8.64 -1.62
N PHE A 260 1.52 8.95 -2.92
CA PHE A 260 2.78 8.81 -3.63
C PHE A 260 3.89 9.68 -3.00
N LEU A 261 3.62 10.96 -2.74
CA LEU A 261 4.61 11.88 -2.18
C LEU A 261 5.06 11.48 -0.76
N THR A 262 4.16 10.90 0.03
CA THR A 262 4.48 10.34 1.35
C THR A 262 5.44 9.16 1.22
N ASP A 263 5.19 8.24 0.27
CA ASP A 263 6.05 7.08 0.03
C ASP A 263 7.41 7.49 -0.58
N TRP A 264 7.41 8.49 -1.46
CA TRP A 264 8.64 9.08 -1.99
C TRP A 264 9.49 9.71 -0.89
N TYR A 265 8.87 10.51 -0.01
CA TYR A 265 9.55 11.09 1.16
C TYR A 265 10.11 10.00 2.08
N PHE A 266 9.36 8.92 2.31
CA PHE A 266 9.83 7.80 3.11
C PHE A 266 11.15 7.24 2.59
N SER A 267 11.25 7.06 1.28
CA SER A 267 12.41 6.46 0.62
C SER A 267 13.60 7.40 0.48
N ARG A 268 13.33 8.66 0.11
CA ARG A 268 14.36 9.61 -0.31
C ARG A 268 14.64 10.73 0.68
N LYS A 269 13.72 10.96 1.62
CA LYS A 269 13.75 12.11 2.57
C LYS A 269 13.72 13.46 1.86
N GLU A 270 13.18 13.49 0.66
CA GLU A 270 12.96 14.67 -0.15
C GLU A 270 11.52 15.14 0.00
N LEU A 271 11.32 16.34 0.52
CA LEU A 271 10.01 16.95 0.66
C LEU A 271 9.57 17.55 -0.68
N LEU A 272 8.47 17.04 -1.20
CA LEU A 272 7.85 17.51 -2.44
C LEU A 272 6.49 18.11 -2.12
N ASP A 273 6.42 19.42 -1.96
CA ASP A 273 5.22 20.17 -1.56
C ASP A 273 4.88 21.31 -2.53
N ASP A 274 5.48 21.31 -3.72
CA ASP A 274 5.22 22.32 -4.75
C ASP A 274 3.72 22.32 -5.12
N ALA A 275 3.15 23.53 -5.25
CA ALA A 275 1.76 23.73 -5.59
C ALA A 275 1.37 23.15 -6.96
N ARG A 276 2.31 23.01 -7.90
CA ARG A 276 2.06 22.41 -9.23
C ARG A 276 1.64 20.95 -9.16
N TYR A 277 2.00 20.22 -8.10
CA TYR A 277 1.54 18.85 -7.90
C TYR A 277 0.08 18.74 -7.46
N PHE A 278 -0.54 19.86 -7.11
CA PHE A 278 -1.88 19.96 -6.57
C PHE A 278 -2.74 20.97 -7.35
N PRO A 279 -2.86 20.84 -8.69
CA PRO A 279 -3.73 21.72 -9.45
C PRO A 279 -5.18 21.53 -8.99
N LYS A 280 -5.99 22.61 -9.02
CA LYS A 280 -7.41 22.49 -8.81
C LYS A 280 -8.03 21.83 -10.06
N VAL A 281 -8.54 20.60 -9.88
CA VAL A 281 -9.14 19.81 -10.95
C VAL A 281 -10.62 19.66 -10.69
N LEU A 282 -11.42 20.05 -11.66
CA LEU A 282 -12.85 19.77 -11.70
C LEU A 282 -13.09 18.71 -12.78
N SER A 283 -14.04 17.82 -12.56
CA SER A 283 -14.49 16.86 -13.56
C SER A 283 -16.01 16.97 -13.70
N ASP A 284 -16.54 16.46 -14.80
CA ASP A 284 -17.98 16.36 -15.02
C ASP A 284 -18.62 15.17 -14.27
N GLY A 285 -17.83 14.49 -13.44
CA GLY A 285 -18.30 13.35 -12.64
C GLY A 285 -19.06 13.79 -11.40
N ASP A 286 -19.97 12.93 -10.96
CA ASP A 286 -20.82 13.11 -9.78
C ASP A 286 -20.45 12.19 -8.60
N ILE A 287 -19.34 11.43 -8.72
CA ILE A 287 -18.95 10.43 -7.74
C ILE A 287 -18.29 11.09 -6.54
N THR A 288 -18.77 10.79 -5.33
CA THR A 288 -18.06 11.04 -4.09
C THR A 288 -17.06 9.90 -3.84
N MET A 289 -15.79 10.24 -3.61
CA MET A 289 -14.72 9.27 -3.45
C MET A 289 -13.82 9.59 -2.26
N GLN A 290 -13.38 8.55 -1.54
CA GLN A 290 -12.34 8.61 -0.51
C GLN A 290 -11.18 7.69 -0.88
N ILE A 291 -9.94 8.18 -0.76
CA ILE A 291 -8.72 7.39 -0.95
C ILE A 291 -8.14 7.09 0.42
N ALA A 292 -8.33 5.88 0.90
CA ALA A 292 -7.80 5.41 2.17
C ALA A 292 -6.54 4.57 1.96
N SER A 293 -5.42 5.03 2.49
CA SER A 293 -4.15 4.31 2.45
C SER A 293 -3.75 3.81 3.83
N SER A 294 -3.02 2.69 3.87
CA SER A 294 -2.40 2.18 5.09
C SER A 294 -0.94 1.82 4.83
N GLY A 295 -0.10 2.14 5.80
CA GLY A 295 1.32 1.81 5.79
C GLY A 295 1.80 1.27 7.14
N PRO A 296 3.04 0.73 7.20
CA PRO A 296 3.57 0.15 8.42
C PRO A 296 3.80 1.16 9.54
N MET A 297 3.83 2.45 9.21
CA MET A 297 4.04 3.55 10.14
C MET A 297 2.73 4.20 10.61
N ASP A 298 1.59 3.85 10.02
CA ASP A 298 0.31 4.41 10.41
C ASP A 298 -0.07 4.00 11.83
N ARG A 299 -0.70 4.92 12.56
CA ARG A 299 -1.22 4.65 13.90
C ARG A 299 -2.34 3.61 13.86
N TRP A 300 -3.18 3.70 12.84
CA TRP A 300 -4.34 2.86 12.64
C TRP A 300 -4.18 2.07 11.34
N ASN A 301 -4.64 0.85 11.34
CA ASN A 301 -4.73 0.05 10.12
C ASN A 301 -6.01 0.43 9.36
N VAL A 302 -5.98 1.59 8.68
CA VAL A 302 -7.15 2.25 8.10
C VAL A 302 -7.89 1.34 7.12
N THR A 303 -7.17 0.68 6.21
CA THR A 303 -7.78 -0.23 5.21
C THR A 303 -8.46 -1.43 5.88
N MET A 304 -7.84 -2.03 6.90
CA MET A 304 -8.45 -3.13 7.65
C MET A 304 -9.73 -2.66 8.38
N GLN A 305 -9.69 -1.49 9.02
CA GLN A 305 -10.86 -0.93 9.71
C GLN A 305 -11.99 -0.62 8.74
N GLY A 306 -11.67 -0.06 7.56
CA GLY A 306 -12.64 0.16 6.50
C GLY A 306 -13.28 -1.14 6.00
N MET A 307 -12.49 -2.17 5.74
CA MET A 307 -12.99 -3.50 5.35
C MET A 307 -13.90 -4.10 6.42
N MET A 308 -13.48 -4.07 7.70
CA MET A 308 -14.32 -4.54 8.80
C MET A 308 -15.65 -3.81 8.85
N ARG A 309 -15.62 -2.47 8.67
CA ARG A 309 -16.84 -1.66 8.69
C ARG A 309 -17.79 -2.03 7.56
N ILE A 310 -17.27 -2.22 6.34
CA ILE A 310 -18.07 -2.67 5.18
C ILE A 310 -18.71 -4.03 5.47
N ILE A 311 -17.93 -5.00 5.97
CA ILE A 311 -18.40 -6.35 6.25
C ILE A 311 -19.50 -6.33 7.33
N THR A 312 -19.26 -5.65 8.47
CA THR A 312 -20.20 -5.63 9.61
C THR A 312 -21.45 -4.81 9.35
N GLN A 313 -21.43 -3.87 8.40
CA GLN A 313 -22.58 -3.08 7.99
C GLN A 313 -23.41 -3.72 6.87
N ALA A 314 -22.91 -4.78 6.25
CA ALA A 314 -23.64 -5.48 5.20
C ALA A 314 -24.97 -6.01 5.74
N LYS A 315 -26.07 -5.80 4.98
CA LYS A 315 -27.42 -6.23 5.35
C LYS A 315 -27.97 -7.34 4.46
N LYS A 316 -27.50 -7.40 3.20
CA LYS A 316 -28.00 -8.37 2.22
C LYS A 316 -26.90 -9.33 1.80
N TYR A 317 -25.76 -8.81 1.36
CA TYR A 317 -24.64 -9.62 0.90
C TYR A 317 -23.30 -8.92 1.10
N VAL A 318 -22.24 -9.71 1.19
CA VAL A 318 -20.83 -9.30 1.12
C VAL A 318 -20.06 -10.31 0.26
N TYR A 319 -19.51 -9.84 -0.85
CA TYR A 319 -18.74 -10.66 -1.79
C TYR A 319 -17.29 -10.19 -1.80
N ILE A 320 -16.36 -11.10 -1.59
CA ILE A 320 -14.93 -10.82 -1.53
C ILE A 320 -14.21 -11.69 -2.55
N GLU A 321 -13.48 -11.05 -3.46
CA GLU A 321 -12.56 -11.68 -4.38
C GLU A 321 -11.13 -11.42 -3.92
N SER A 322 -10.34 -12.48 -3.72
CA SER A 322 -8.96 -12.34 -3.26
C SER A 322 -8.07 -13.45 -3.83
N PRO A 323 -6.90 -13.10 -4.40
CA PRO A 323 -5.94 -14.13 -4.87
C PRO A 323 -5.30 -14.91 -3.72
N TYR A 324 -5.26 -14.33 -2.52
CA TYR A 324 -4.66 -14.93 -1.32
C TYR A 324 -5.53 -14.63 -0.10
N LEU A 325 -6.41 -15.55 0.25
CA LEU A 325 -7.25 -15.40 1.44
C LEU A 325 -6.45 -15.75 2.70
N ILE A 326 -5.79 -14.74 3.27
CA ILE A 326 -5.05 -14.84 4.53
C ILE A 326 -5.54 -13.66 5.41
N PRO A 327 -6.79 -13.70 5.89
CA PRO A 327 -7.38 -12.62 6.65
C PRO A 327 -6.76 -12.52 8.04
N THR A 328 -6.76 -11.31 8.59
CA THR A 328 -6.53 -11.12 10.03
C THR A 328 -7.72 -11.64 10.82
N GLU A 329 -7.51 -12.01 12.09
CA GLU A 329 -8.59 -12.51 12.95
C GLU A 329 -9.82 -11.58 13.01
N PRO A 330 -9.68 -10.23 13.12
CA PRO A 330 -10.83 -9.34 13.08
C PRO A 330 -11.66 -9.42 11.79
N ILE A 331 -11.01 -9.55 10.63
CA ILE A 331 -11.73 -9.70 9.34
C ILE A 331 -12.46 -11.04 9.28
N LEU A 332 -11.81 -12.11 9.74
CA LEU A 332 -12.41 -13.43 9.74
C LEU A 332 -13.63 -13.51 10.67
N SER A 333 -13.51 -12.95 11.87
CA SER A 333 -14.64 -12.85 12.82
C SER A 333 -15.79 -12.03 12.24
N ALA A 334 -15.49 -10.85 11.64
CA ALA A 334 -16.52 -10.03 11.01
C ALA A 334 -17.28 -10.76 9.89
N LEU A 335 -16.56 -11.55 9.06
CA LEU A 335 -17.19 -12.36 8.01
C LEU A 335 -18.10 -13.45 8.57
N ARG A 336 -17.64 -14.17 9.59
CA ARG A 336 -18.45 -15.20 10.28
C ARG A 336 -19.69 -14.60 10.92
N ASP A 337 -19.54 -13.52 11.67
CA ASP A 337 -20.65 -12.85 12.35
C ASP A 337 -21.70 -12.38 11.35
N SER A 338 -21.28 -11.80 10.21
CA SER A 338 -22.19 -11.39 9.14
C SER A 338 -22.92 -12.58 8.52
N ALA A 339 -22.23 -13.69 8.23
CA ALA A 339 -22.83 -14.89 7.67
C ALA A 339 -23.83 -15.53 8.66
N LEU A 340 -23.46 -15.66 9.94
CA LEU A 340 -24.33 -16.16 11.01
C LEU A 340 -25.56 -15.26 11.23
N ALA A 341 -25.44 -13.97 10.97
CA ALA A 341 -26.55 -13.02 10.99
C ALA A 341 -27.46 -13.07 9.74
N GLY A 342 -27.19 -14.00 8.80
CA GLY A 342 -28.01 -14.22 7.60
C GLY A 342 -27.61 -13.37 6.39
N VAL A 343 -26.45 -12.72 6.40
CA VAL A 343 -25.90 -12.02 5.23
C VAL A 343 -25.32 -13.06 4.25
N ASP A 344 -25.65 -12.95 2.96
CA ASP A 344 -25.05 -13.79 1.90
C ASP A 344 -23.56 -13.45 1.74
N ALA A 345 -22.70 -14.17 2.45
CA ALA A 345 -21.25 -13.97 2.41
C ALA A 345 -20.59 -14.94 1.43
N ARG A 346 -19.93 -14.39 0.39
CA ARG A 346 -19.26 -15.20 -0.64
C ARG A 346 -17.81 -14.84 -0.79
N LEU A 347 -16.97 -15.88 -0.85
CA LEU A 347 -15.53 -15.76 -1.07
C LEU A 347 -15.16 -16.35 -2.42
N ILE A 348 -14.51 -15.58 -3.28
CA ILE A 348 -13.99 -16.02 -4.57
C ILE A 348 -12.48 -16.08 -4.47
N ILE A 349 -11.91 -17.26 -4.64
CA ILE A 349 -10.47 -17.51 -4.62
C ILE A 349 -10.06 -18.25 -5.90
N PRO A 350 -8.84 -18.06 -6.41
CA PRO A 350 -8.38 -18.80 -7.58
C PRO A 350 -8.23 -20.29 -7.28
N TYR A 351 -8.66 -21.13 -8.22
CA TYR A 351 -8.48 -22.57 -8.11
C TYR A 351 -7.01 -22.99 -8.16
N TYR A 352 -6.23 -22.32 -9.00
CA TYR A 352 -4.77 -22.47 -9.07
C TYR A 352 -4.06 -21.21 -8.56
N GLY A 353 -3.14 -21.38 -7.62
CA GLY A 353 -2.27 -20.28 -7.19
C GLY A 353 -1.24 -19.92 -8.26
N ASP A 354 -0.91 -18.64 -8.34
CA ASP A 354 0.13 -18.10 -9.25
C ASP A 354 1.54 -18.16 -8.64
N ARG A 355 1.66 -18.46 -7.36
CA ARG A 355 2.91 -18.47 -6.60
C ARG A 355 3.04 -19.68 -5.71
N GLY A 356 4.02 -20.54 -6.01
CA GLY A 356 4.50 -21.61 -5.14
C GLY A 356 3.41 -22.44 -4.46
N ILE A 357 3.79 -23.14 -3.40
CA ILE A 357 2.91 -24.07 -2.67
C ILE A 357 2.27 -23.41 -1.43
N ILE A 358 2.98 -22.48 -0.78
CA ILE A 358 2.59 -21.93 0.53
C ILE A 358 1.31 -21.09 0.48
N PRO A 359 1.16 -20.07 -0.41
CA PRO A 359 -0.06 -19.26 -0.43
C PRO A 359 -1.34 -20.05 -0.71
N PRO A 360 -1.39 -21.01 -1.67
CA PRO A 360 -2.56 -21.86 -1.88
C PRO A 360 -2.90 -22.75 -0.67
N LEU A 361 -1.90 -23.29 0.03
CA LEU A 361 -2.11 -24.07 1.26
C LEU A 361 -2.69 -23.21 2.38
N ALA A 362 -2.13 -22.03 2.61
CA ALA A 362 -2.64 -21.08 3.60
C ALA A 362 -4.08 -20.67 3.28
N THR A 363 -4.38 -20.30 2.03
CA THR A 363 -5.74 -19.96 1.58
C THR A 363 -6.72 -21.09 1.86
N ARG A 364 -6.39 -22.35 1.52
CA ARG A 364 -7.24 -23.51 1.79
C ARG A 364 -7.48 -23.72 3.29
N SER A 365 -6.45 -23.55 4.12
CA SER A 365 -6.56 -23.65 5.57
C SER A 365 -7.53 -22.59 6.12
N TYR A 366 -7.42 -21.33 5.67
CA TYR A 366 -8.32 -20.26 6.11
C TYR A 366 -9.75 -20.45 5.60
N VAL A 367 -9.96 -20.93 4.38
CA VAL A 367 -11.29 -21.27 3.87
C VAL A 367 -11.92 -22.36 4.73
N SER A 368 -11.18 -23.44 5.00
CA SER A 368 -11.67 -24.53 5.87
C SER A 368 -11.95 -24.07 7.30
N TYR A 369 -11.24 -23.08 7.78
CA TYR A 369 -11.47 -22.49 9.11
C TYR A 369 -12.63 -21.48 9.11
N ALA A 370 -12.94 -20.85 7.98
CA ALA A 370 -14.03 -19.88 7.83
C ALA A 370 -15.41 -20.53 7.68
N LEU A 371 -15.47 -21.73 7.10
CA LEU A 371 -16.68 -22.56 6.91
C LEU A 371 -17.06 -23.27 8.20
#